data_6b1aba9c05e5eb64dceacff80e2bca19
#
_entry.id   6b1aba9c05e5eb64dceacff80e2bca19
#
_cell.length_a   1.000
_cell.length_b   1.000
_cell.length_c   1.000
_cell.angle_alpha   90.00
_cell.angle_beta   90.00
_cell.angle_gamma   90.00
#
_symmetry.space_group_name_H-M   'P 1'
#
loop_
_entity.id
_entity.type
_entity.pdbx_description
1 polymer ?
#
loop_
_entity_poly.entity_id
_entity_poly.type
_entity_poly.pdbx_seq_one_letter_code
_entity_poly.pdbx_strand_id
1 'polypeptide(L)'
;MTAIVFDVDDTLYDQMAPFQQAYAKNFASLSVDLTELYCARQKYSDAAFYYSQRGLMTQEAMQIYRMQAAFFSLGIEISDEVAWQFQMDYEQAQQEITLSPTIIKVLDYCQEQAIPMGIITNGPANHQQKKIDQLELERWIPREKQIISGAVGLKKPDKAIFDLAKKQMKLSGKKAYYVGDSFENDVLGAKNAGWETIWLNRRQHSFSSQTQLVDWLAKDEANLLAILQAIVA
;
A
#
# COMPACT_ATOMS: atom_id res chain seq x y z
N MET A 1 -7.10 -15.09 -20.59
CA MET A 1 -5.92 -14.21 -20.42
C MET A 1 -6.01 -13.53 -19.07
N THR A 2 -4.91 -13.54 -18.33
CA THR A 2 -4.80 -12.98 -16.96
C THR A 2 -4.20 -11.57 -17.00
N ALA A 3 -4.57 -10.72 -16.03
CA ALA A 3 -3.95 -9.40 -15.80
C ALA A 3 -3.71 -9.23 -14.29
N ILE A 4 -2.63 -8.59 -13.91
CA ILE A 4 -2.25 -8.36 -12.52
C ILE A 4 -2.17 -6.85 -12.26
N VAL A 5 -2.87 -6.38 -11.25
CA VAL A 5 -2.83 -4.98 -10.83
C VAL A 5 -2.39 -4.92 -9.37
N PHE A 6 -1.44 -4.05 -9.08
CA PHE A 6 -0.78 -3.96 -7.78
C PHE A 6 -1.19 -2.68 -7.04
N ASP A 7 -1.31 -2.77 -5.73
CA ASP A 7 -1.08 -1.63 -4.87
C ASP A 7 0.42 -1.31 -4.80
N VAL A 8 0.79 -0.19 -4.19
CA VAL A 8 2.20 0.24 -4.05
C VAL A 8 2.67 0.09 -2.60
N ASP A 9 2.00 0.76 -1.68
CA ASP A 9 2.39 0.86 -0.29
C ASP A 9 2.21 -0.47 0.44
N ASP A 10 3.24 -0.94 1.13
CA ASP A 10 3.29 -2.27 1.80
C ASP A 10 3.06 -3.48 0.88
N THR A 11 2.95 -3.23 -0.43
CA THR A 11 2.78 -4.26 -1.46
C THR A 11 4.04 -4.39 -2.31
N LEU A 12 4.41 -3.39 -3.10
CA LEU A 12 5.62 -3.42 -3.92
C LEU A 12 6.90 -3.06 -3.15
N TYR A 13 6.79 -2.37 -2.03
CA TYR A 13 7.89 -2.15 -1.11
C TYR A 13 7.39 -2.24 0.34
N ASP A 14 8.30 -2.49 1.27
CA ASP A 14 7.99 -2.59 2.69
C ASP A 14 8.01 -1.19 3.34
N GLN A 15 6.85 -0.66 3.72
CA GLN A 15 6.74 0.63 4.40
C GLN A 15 7.36 0.63 5.82
N MET A 16 7.61 -0.54 6.40
CA MET A 16 8.28 -0.64 7.69
C MET A 16 9.73 -0.17 7.60
N ALA A 17 10.43 -0.38 6.49
CA ALA A 17 11.84 -0.01 6.36
C ALA A 17 12.07 1.50 6.55
N PRO A 18 11.44 2.43 5.81
CA PRO A 18 11.56 3.86 6.07
C PRO A 18 11.01 4.29 7.44
N PHE A 19 9.98 3.62 7.94
CA PHE A 19 9.45 3.87 9.29
C PHE A 19 10.49 3.53 10.37
N GLN A 20 11.15 2.41 10.23
CA GLN A 20 12.20 1.94 11.14
C GLN A 20 13.42 2.86 11.16
N GLN A 21 13.80 3.40 9.99
CA GLN A 21 14.88 4.40 9.89
C GLN A 21 14.50 5.68 10.64
N ALA A 22 13.31 6.22 10.40
CA ALA A 22 12.83 7.41 11.10
C ALA A 22 12.69 7.17 12.61
N TYR A 23 12.20 5.98 13.01
CA TYR A 23 12.09 5.61 14.42
C TYR A 23 13.47 5.58 15.09
N ALA A 24 14.45 4.92 14.50
CA ALA A 24 15.80 4.83 15.05
C ALA A 24 16.46 6.20 15.24
N LYS A 25 16.13 7.17 14.37
CA LYS A 25 16.67 8.53 14.46
C LYS A 25 16.02 9.35 15.59
N ASN A 26 14.72 9.20 15.81
CA ASN A 26 13.95 10.05 16.73
C ASN A 26 13.70 9.42 18.09
N PHE A 27 13.67 8.09 18.18
CA PHE A 27 13.19 7.34 19.36
C PHE A 27 14.13 6.20 19.78
N ALA A 28 15.43 6.26 19.47
CA ALA A 28 16.39 5.20 19.77
C ALA A 28 16.45 4.81 21.27
N SER A 29 16.07 5.72 22.17
CA SER A 29 16.03 5.48 23.62
C SER A 29 14.75 4.79 24.11
N LEU A 30 13.72 4.71 23.25
CA LEU A 30 12.44 4.08 23.61
C LEU A 30 12.45 2.60 23.18
N SER A 31 11.93 1.76 24.06
CA SER A 31 11.73 0.34 23.77
C SER A 31 10.25 0.07 23.53
N VAL A 32 9.84 0.04 22.25
CA VAL A 32 8.47 -0.31 21.84
C VAL A 32 8.52 -1.39 20.79
N ASP A 33 7.45 -2.18 20.69
CA ASP A 33 7.26 -3.06 19.55
C ASP A 33 6.96 -2.21 18.30
N LEU A 34 7.91 -2.21 17.34
CA LEU A 34 7.79 -1.40 16.14
C LEU A 34 6.63 -1.82 15.23
N THR A 35 6.29 -3.11 15.25
CA THR A 35 5.15 -3.61 14.47
C THR A 35 3.85 -3.10 15.06
N GLU A 36 3.73 -3.15 16.39
CA GLU A 36 2.57 -2.63 17.09
C GLU A 36 2.40 -1.12 16.90
N LEU A 37 3.49 -0.36 17.05
CA LEU A 37 3.49 1.10 16.83
C LEU A 37 3.11 1.45 15.39
N TYR A 38 3.67 0.74 14.41
CA TYR A 38 3.36 0.95 13.00
C TYR A 38 1.90 0.65 12.68
N CYS A 39 1.36 -0.48 13.14
CA CYS A 39 -0.04 -0.84 12.95
C CYS A 39 -0.99 0.17 13.63
N ALA A 40 -0.65 0.63 14.84
CA ALA A 40 -1.40 1.67 15.53
C ALA A 40 -1.40 2.97 14.71
N ARG A 41 -0.23 3.40 14.19
CA ARG A 41 -0.12 4.58 13.34
C ARG A 41 -0.96 4.46 12.06
N GLN A 42 -0.99 3.31 11.40
CA GLN A 42 -1.85 3.09 10.23
C GLN A 42 -3.32 3.23 10.60
N LYS A 43 -3.76 2.57 11.65
CA LYS A 43 -5.15 2.66 12.15
C LYS A 43 -5.59 4.11 12.38
N TYR A 44 -4.75 4.92 13.05
CA TYR A 44 -5.07 6.33 13.30
C TYR A 44 -4.94 7.19 12.04
N SER A 45 -4.07 6.83 11.10
CA SER A 45 -3.99 7.48 9.78
C SER A 45 -5.28 7.30 9.00
N ASP A 46 -5.81 6.09 8.92
CA ASP A 46 -7.06 5.79 8.21
C ASP A 46 -8.25 6.53 8.83
N ALA A 47 -8.33 6.56 10.17
CA ALA A 47 -9.36 7.30 10.89
C ALA A 47 -9.30 8.81 10.62
N ALA A 48 -8.11 9.40 10.59
CA ALA A 48 -7.91 10.83 10.37
C ALA A 48 -8.01 11.26 8.90
N PHE A 49 -7.73 10.36 7.96
CA PHE A 49 -7.76 10.63 6.53
C PHE A 49 -9.12 11.15 6.04
N TYR A 50 -10.20 10.64 6.63
CA TYR A 50 -11.55 11.13 6.36
C TYR A 50 -11.73 12.63 6.65
N TYR A 51 -11.17 13.11 7.76
CA TYR A 51 -11.26 14.52 8.17
C TYR A 51 -10.36 15.40 7.29
N SER A 52 -9.17 14.91 6.97
CA SER A 52 -8.24 15.64 6.10
C SER A 52 -8.79 15.83 4.69
N GLN A 53 -9.39 14.81 4.09
CA GLN A 53 -10.00 14.90 2.75
C GLN A 53 -11.17 15.88 2.68
N ARG A 54 -11.85 16.15 3.79
CA ARG A 54 -12.95 17.12 3.89
C ARG A 54 -12.51 18.53 4.27
N GLY A 55 -11.19 18.75 4.40
CA GLY A 55 -10.65 20.04 4.82
C GLY A 55 -10.92 20.38 6.29
N LEU A 56 -11.36 19.42 7.10
CA LEU A 56 -11.63 19.57 8.53
C LEU A 56 -10.34 19.43 9.37
N MET A 57 -9.27 18.93 8.77
CA MET A 57 -7.96 18.77 9.37
C MET A 57 -6.90 19.01 8.30
N THR A 58 -5.86 19.79 8.61
CA THR A 58 -4.73 19.95 7.70
C THR A 58 -3.94 18.66 7.57
N GLN A 59 -3.17 18.50 6.50
CA GLN A 59 -2.30 17.33 6.33
C GLN A 59 -1.26 17.26 7.45
N GLU A 60 -0.67 18.38 7.83
CA GLU A 60 0.28 18.47 8.95
C GLU A 60 -0.35 18.00 10.26
N ALA A 61 -1.52 18.55 10.63
CA ALA A 61 -2.22 18.15 11.85
C ALA A 61 -2.57 16.63 11.84
N MET A 62 -2.93 16.08 10.68
CA MET A 62 -3.18 14.64 10.53
C MET A 62 -1.89 13.84 10.76
N GLN A 63 -0.78 14.30 10.24
CA GLN A 63 0.52 13.63 10.37
C GLN A 63 1.03 13.63 11.81
N ILE A 64 0.86 14.74 12.52
CA ILE A 64 1.16 14.84 13.96
C ILE A 64 0.23 13.93 14.77
N TYR A 65 -1.08 14.09 14.57
CA TYR A 65 -2.09 13.34 15.31
C TYR A 65 -1.89 11.82 15.23
N ARG A 66 -1.69 11.26 14.04
CA ARG A 66 -1.56 9.80 13.87
C ARG A 66 -0.38 9.23 14.63
N MET A 67 0.72 10.00 14.75
CA MET A 67 1.90 9.55 15.46
C MET A 67 1.71 9.66 16.97
N GLN A 68 1.16 10.78 17.44
CA GLN A 68 0.80 10.98 18.85
C GLN A 68 -0.20 9.94 19.33
N ALA A 69 -1.28 9.70 18.58
CA ALA A 69 -2.30 8.73 18.93
C ALA A 69 -1.73 7.29 18.95
N ALA A 70 -0.80 6.95 18.05
CA ALA A 70 -0.14 5.67 18.06
C ALA A 70 0.72 5.49 19.32
N PHE A 71 1.57 6.43 19.67
CA PHE A 71 2.36 6.38 20.90
C PHE A 71 1.49 6.40 22.16
N PHE A 72 0.44 7.24 22.18
CA PHE A 72 -0.49 7.30 23.30
C PHE A 72 -1.19 5.95 23.56
N SER A 73 -1.53 5.21 22.50
CA SER A 73 -2.11 3.88 22.65
C SER A 73 -1.15 2.85 23.26
N LEU A 74 0.15 3.15 23.27
CA LEU A 74 1.20 2.36 23.94
C LEU A 74 1.62 2.95 25.29
N GLY A 75 0.88 3.95 25.81
CA GLY A 75 1.15 4.60 27.10
C GLY A 75 2.29 5.63 27.06
N ILE A 76 2.66 6.11 25.90
CA ILE A 76 3.76 7.09 25.71
C ILE A 76 3.18 8.38 25.15
N GLU A 77 3.57 9.52 25.71
CA GLU A 77 3.23 10.83 25.19
C GLU A 77 4.43 11.44 24.47
N ILE A 78 4.17 12.03 23.30
CA ILE A 78 5.15 12.77 22.51
C ILE A 78 4.59 14.14 22.13
N SER A 79 5.46 15.16 22.05
CA SER A 79 5.04 16.51 21.65
C SER A 79 4.77 16.62 20.15
N ASP A 80 4.11 17.71 19.73
CA ASP A 80 3.86 18.04 18.34
C ASP A 80 5.17 18.13 17.54
N GLU A 81 6.18 18.77 18.12
CA GLU A 81 7.49 18.96 17.50
C GLU A 81 8.17 17.61 17.21
N VAL A 82 8.12 16.68 18.18
CA VAL A 82 8.71 15.35 18.03
C VAL A 82 7.97 14.53 16.98
N ALA A 83 6.63 14.57 17.00
CA ALA A 83 5.80 13.91 16.02
C ALA A 83 6.04 14.45 14.60
N TRP A 84 6.18 15.78 14.48
CA TRP A 84 6.48 16.44 13.21
C TRP A 84 7.89 16.11 12.71
N GLN A 85 8.91 16.15 13.59
CA GLN A 85 10.28 15.79 13.22
C GLN A 85 10.36 14.35 12.71
N PHE A 86 9.69 13.41 13.38
CA PHE A 86 9.56 12.04 12.90
C PHE A 86 8.96 11.98 11.50
N GLN A 87 7.90 12.77 11.24
CA GLN A 87 7.26 12.80 9.92
C GLN A 87 8.23 13.27 8.83
N MET A 88 9.02 14.31 9.11
CA MET A 88 10.03 14.81 8.16
C MET A 88 11.10 13.76 7.86
N ASP A 89 11.60 13.10 8.89
CA ASP A 89 12.60 12.04 8.73
C ASP A 89 12.02 10.81 8.00
N TYR A 90 10.74 10.49 8.24
CA TYR A 90 10.05 9.44 7.53
C TYR A 90 9.86 9.77 6.04
N GLU A 91 9.48 11.00 5.71
CA GLU A 91 9.37 11.45 4.32
C GLU A 91 10.72 11.47 3.61
N GLN A 92 11.80 11.81 4.33
CA GLN A 92 13.15 11.72 3.79
C GLN A 92 13.53 10.25 3.50
N ALA A 93 13.29 9.34 4.44
CA ALA A 93 13.56 7.93 4.25
C ALA A 93 12.73 7.30 3.11
N GLN A 94 11.53 7.83 2.86
CA GLN A 94 10.71 7.41 1.71
C GLN A 94 11.31 7.80 0.35
N GLN A 95 12.26 8.72 0.30
CA GLN A 95 12.98 9.05 -0.94
C GLN A 95 14.09 8.04 -1.27
N GLU A 96 14.37 7.11 -0.37
CA GLU A 96 15.39 6.06 -0.53
C GLU A 96 14.77 4.65 -0.62
N ILE A 97 13.45 4.56 -0.77
CA ILE A 97 12.78 3.26 -0.91
C ILE A 97 13.21 2.55 -2.18
N THR A 98 13.32 1.24 -2.10
CA THR A 98 13.71 0.38 -3.21
C THR A 98 12.82 -0.86 -3.28
N LEU A 99 12.72 -1.44 -4.46
CA LEU A 99 12.11 -2.75 -4.63
C LEU A 99 13.02 -3.84 -4.02
N SER A 100 12.44 -4.82 -3.36
CA SER A 100 13.19 -6.00 -2.96
C SER A 100 13.60 -6.83 -4.20
N PRO A 101 14.66 -7.63 -4.11
CA PRO A 101 15.03 -8.55 -5.20
C PRO A 101 13.90 -9.52 -5.58
N THR A 102 13.02 -9.87 -4.62
CA THR A 102 11.89 -10.77 -4.86
C THR A 102 10.76 -10.06 -5.61
N ILE A 103 10.44 -8.82 -5.27
CA ILE A 103 9.45 -8.02 -6.01
C ILE A 103 9.94 -7.74 -7.44
N ILE A 104 11.23 -7.48 -7.63
CA ILE A 104 11.80 -7.35 -8.98
C ILE A 104 11.54 -8.64 -9.78
N LYS A 105 11.79 -9.83 -9.21
CA LYS A 105 11.48 -11.11 -9.86
C LYS A 105 9.99 -11.29 -10.14
N VAL A 106 9.10 -10.81 -9.28
CA VAL A 106 7.65 -10.82 -9.52
C VAL A 106 7.29 -10.00 -10.76
N LEU A 107 7.81 -8.79 -10.85
CA LEU A 107 7.55 -7.88 -11.96
C LEU A 107 8.18 -8.39 -13.26
N ASP A 108 9.42 -8.85 -13.21
CA ASP A 108 10.14 -9.45 -14.35
C ASP A 108 9.38 -10.69 -14.87
N TYR A 109 8.94 -11.59 -13.97
CA TYR A 109 8.14 -12.76 -14.34
C TYR A 109 6.86 -12.36 -15.07
N CYS A 110 6.11 -11.38 -14.55
CA CYS A 110 4.91 -10.91 -15.23
C CYS A 110 5.21 -10.33 -16.61
N GLN A 111 6.32 -9.61 -16.75
CA GLN A 111 6.75 -9.04 -18.03
C GLN A 111 7.16 -10.12 -19.03
N GLU A 112 7.98 -11.11 -18.62
CA GLU A 112 8.42 -12.24 -19.43
C GLU A 112 7.25 -13.10 -19.92
N GLN A 113 6.21 -13.28 -19.08
CA GLN A 113 4.99 -14.00 -19.45
C GLN A 113 3.99 -13.13 -20.24
N ALA A 114 4.37 -11.91 -20.61
CA ALA A 114 3.52 -10.94 -21.30
C ALA A 114 2.16 -10.70 -20.59
N ILE A 115 2.15 -10.75 -19.27
CA ILE A 115 0.96 -10.49 -18.45
C ILE A 115 0.75 -8.97 -18.35
N PRO A 116 -0.40 -8.43 -18.74
CA PRO A 116 -0.71 -7.03 -18.53
C PRO A 116 -0.64 -6.67 -17.04
N MET A 117 0.16 -5.66 -16.72
CA MET A 117 0.28 -5.13 -15.35
C MET A 117 -0.30 -3.73 -15.24
N GLY A 118 -0.69 -3.35 -14.04
CA GLY A 118 -1.14 -2.00 -13.68
C GLY A 118 -0.95 -1.68 -12.21
N ILE A 119 -1.22 -0.43 -11.85
CA ILE A 119 -1.18 0.07 -10.47
C ILE A 119 -2.50 0.77 -10.15
N ILE A 120 -3.02 0.52 -8.93
CA ILE A 120 -4.03 1.37 -8.30
C ILE A 120 -3.58 1.64 -6.87
N THR A 121 -3.27 2.88 -6.54
CA THR A 121 -2.82 3.26 -5.20
C THR A 121 -3.62 4.42 -4.63
N ASN A 122 -3.90 4.36 -3.32
CA ASN A 122 -4.55 5.45 -2.61
C ASN A 122 -3.52 6.46 -2.08
N GLY A 123 -3.80 7.74 -2.26
CA GLY A 123 -3.00 8.82 -1.69
C GLY A 123 -2.97 10.09 -2.55
N PRO A 124 -2.35 11.17 -2.05
CA PRO A 124 -2.16 12.41 -2.82
C PRO A 124 -1.34 12.16 -4.09
N ALA A 125 -1.77 12.75 -5.22
CA ALA A 125 -1.20 12.51 -6.54
C ALA A 125 0.33 12.64 -6.59
N ASN A 126 0.85 13.79 -6.13
CA ASN A 126 2.29 14.06 -6.15
C ASN A 126 3.09 13.14 -5.22
N HIS A 127 2.51 12.74 -4.07
CA HIS A 127 3.20 11.89 -3.11
C HIS A 127 3.35 10.46 -3.64
N GLN A 128 2.27 9.90 -4.19
CA GLN A 128 2.32 8.55 -4.77
C GLN A 128 3.15 8.51 -6.06
N GLN A 129 3.09 9.58 -6.88
CA GLN A 129 3.91 9.65 -8.08
C GLN A 129 5.41 9.62 -7.75
N LYS A 130 5.86 10.37 -6.72
CA LYS A 130 7.26 10.34 -6.26
C LYS A 130 7.71 8.93 -5.86
N LYS A 131 6.87 8.15 -5.18
CA LYS A 131 7.19 6.77 -4.81
C LYS A 131 7.29 5.86 -6.05
N ILE A 132 6.35 5.98 -6.98
CA ILE A 132 6.35 5.22 -8.24
C ILE A 132 7.61 5.52 -9.04
N ASP A 133 8.00 6.80 -9.11
CA ASP A 133 9.21 7.24 -9.82
C ASP A 133 10.48 6.75 -9.09
N GLN A 134 10.52 6.83 -7.75
CA GLN A 134 11.64 6.36 -6.93
C GLN A 134 11.84 4.83 -7.04
N LEU A 135 10.75 4.07 -7.13
CA LEU A 135 10.77 2.62 -7.33
C LEU A 135 11.01 2.22 -8.80
N GLU A 136 11.17 3.17 -9.71
CA GLU A 136 11.37 2.96 -11.15
C GLU A 136 10.30 2.05 -11.79
N LEU A 137 9.05 2.09 -11.28
CA LEU A 137 7.99 1.16 -11.70
C LEU A 137 7.59 1.32 -13.18
N GLU A 138 7.91 2.45 -13.81
CA GLU A 138 7.66 2.68 -15.23
C GLU A 138 8.40 1.68 -16.13
N ARG A 139 9.50 1.06 -15.64
CA ARG A 139 10.22 -0.02 -16.31
C ARG A 139 9.31 -1.20 -16.68
N TRP A 140 8.30 -1.51 -15.85
CA TRP A 140 7.38 -2.62 -16.06
C TRP A 140 5.95 -2.17 -16.35
N ILE A 141 5.53 -1.06 -15.75
CA ILE A 141 4.14 -0.58 -15.74
C ILE A 141 4.11 0.86 -16.25
N PRO A 142 3.80 1.08 -17.53
CA PRO A 142 3.81 2.43 -18.11
C PRO A 142 2.78 3.35 -17.45
N ARG A 143 3.02 4.66 -17.49
CA ARG A 143 2.25 5.69 -16.77
C ARG A 143 0.76 5.64 -17.03
N GLU A 144 0.34 5.34 -18.24
CA GLU A 144 -1.07 5.20 -18.60
C GLU A 144 -1.76 4.01 -17.96
N LYS A 145 -1.03 3.14 -17.27
CA LYS A 145 -1.56 2.03 -16.46
C LYS A 145 -1.39 2.22 -14.96
N GLN A 146 -1.03 3.42 -14.54
CA GLN A 146 -0.89 3.81 -13.15
C GLN A 146 -2.05 4.71 -12.76
N ILE A 147 -2.82 4.30 -11.75
CA ILE A 147 -3.97 5.06 -11.25
C ILE A 147 -3.69 5.44 -9.80
N ILE A 148 -3.64 6.74 -9.55
CA ILE A 148 -3.47 7.33 -8.23
C ILE A 148 -4.77 8.00 -7.83
N SER A 149 -5.32 7.62 -6.69
CA SER A 149 -6.64 8.08 -6.22
C SER A 149 -6.78 9.60 -6.19
N GLY A 150 -5.75 10.30 -5.71
CA GLY A 150 -5.74 11.76 -5.64
C GLY A 150 -5.67 12.46 -7.01
N ALA A 151 -5.25 11.76 -8.08
CA ALA A 151 -5.25 12.30 -9.43
C ALA A 151 -6.61 12.13 -10.14
N VAL A 152 -7.36 11.07 -9.80
CA VAL A 152 -8.61 10.72 -10.49
C VAL A 152 -9.87 11.04 -9.69
N GLY A 153 -9.74 11.44 -8.41
CA GLY A 153 -10.87 11.72 -7.52
C GLY A 153 -11.69 10.49 -7.10
N LEU A 154 -11.15 9.30 -7.34
CA LEU A 154 -11.73 8.01 -6.95
C LEU A 154 -10.75 7.29 -6.03
N LYS A 155 -11.22 6.44 -5.11
CA LYS A 155 -10.34 5.73 -4.17
C LYS A 155 -10.79 4.30 -3.92
N LYS A 156 -9.87 3.43 -3.53
CA LYS A 156 -10.19 2.12 -2.95
C LYS A 156 -10.83 2.33 -1.56
N PRO A 157 -11.82 1.56 -1.15
CA PRO A 157 -12.37 0.36 -1.80
C PRO A 157 -13.51 0.61 -2.79
N ASP A 158 -13.77 1.85 -3.22
CA ASP A 158 -14.88 2.14 -4.11
C ASP A 158 -14.72 1.39 -5.44
N LYS A 159 -15.78 0.69 -5.86
CA LYS A 159 -15.80 -0.06 -7.13
C LYS A 159 -15.40 0.79 -8.34
N ALA A 160 -15.71 2.09 -8.28
CA ALA A 160 -15.48 3.02 -9.40
C ALA A 160 -14.00 3.11 -9.84
N ILE A 161 -13.03 3.03 -8.89
CA ILE A 161 -11.60 3.08 -9.26
C ILE A 161 -11.14 1.80 -9.97
N PHE A 162 -11.70 0.64 -9.60
CA PHE A 162 -11.42 -0.63 -10.26
C PHE A 162 -12.07 -0.70 -11.65
N ASP A 163 -13.28 -0.14 -11.81
CA ASP A 163 -13.93 -0.03 -13.12
C ASP A 163 -13.15 0.92 -14.04
N LEU A 164 -12.63 2.03 -13.51
CA LEU A 164 -11.73 2.93 -14.25
C LEU A 164 -10.49 2.18 -14.72
N ALA A 165 -9.84 1.40 -13.83
CA ALA A 165 -8.68 0.60 -14.16
C ALA A 165 -8.99 -0.44 -15.25
N LYS A 166 -10.11 -1.13 -15.13
CA LYS A 166 -10.56 -2.11 -16.13
C LYS A 166 -10.70 -1.48 -17.52
N LYS A 167 -11.24 -0.27 -17.59
CA LYS A 167 -11.40 0.49 -18.85
C LYS A 167 -10.05 0.98 -19.37
N GLN A 168 -9.26 1.67 -18.54
CA GLN A 168 -8.00 2.33 -18.92
C GLN A 168 -6.94 1.32 -19.35
N MET A 169 -6.85 0.19 -18.66
CA MET A 169 -5.91 -0.89 -18.95
C MET A 169 -6.42 -1.90 -19.99
N LYS A 170 -7.64 -1.70 -20.53
CA LYS A 170 -8.28 -2.58 -21.53
C LYS A 170 -8.36 -4.04 -21.06
N LEU A 171 -8.87 -4.25 -19.83
CA LEU A 171 -8.98 -5.57 -19.21
C LEU A 171 -10.30 -6.30 -19.50
N SER A 172 -11.12 -5.79 -20.41
CA SER A 172 -12.39 -6.42 -20.79
C SER A 172 -12.15 -7.86 -21.30
N GLY A 173 -12.88 -8.84 -20.75
CA GLY A 173 -12.72 -10.25 -21.11
C GLY A 173 -11.47 -10.93 -20.51
N LYS A 174 -10.71 -10.24 -19.66
CA LYS A 174 -9.57 -10.81 -18.93
C LYS A 174 -9.96 -11.11 -17.49
N LYS A 175 -9.38 -12.15 -16.91
CA LYS A 175 -9.42 -12.40 -15.47
C LYS A 175 -8.42 -11.46 -14.81
N ALA A 176 -8.91 -10.50 -14.03
CA ALA A 176 -8.07 -9.52 -13.35
C ALA A 176 -7.84 -9.94 -11.90
N TYR A 177 -6.59 -9.91 -11.47
CA TYR A 177 -6.15 -10.12 -10.10
C TYR A 177 -5.65 -8.81 -9.52
N TYR A 178 -6.06 -8.51 -8.30
CA TYR A 178 -5.55 -7.40 -7.54
C TYR A 178 -4.64 -7.90 -6.42
N VAL A 179 -3.43 -7.38 -6.36
CA VAL A 179 -2.44 -7.68 -5.33
C VAL A 179 -2.33 -6.50 -4.40
N GLY A 180 -2.60 -6.68 -3.11
CA GLY A 180 -2.51 -5.61 -2.12
C GLY A 180 -2.41 -6.15 -0.71
N ASP A 181 -2.06 -5.26 0.25
CA ASP A 181 -1.88 -5.59 1.66
C ASP A 181 -3.10 -5.27 2.53
N SER A 182 -3.90 -4.29 2.12
CA SER A 182 -5.07 -3.83 2.89
C SER A 182 -6.29 -4.71 2.62
N PHE A 183 -6.75 -5.42 3.65
CA PHE A 183 -7.95 -6.25 3.50
C PHE A 183 -9.16 -5.42 3.05
N GLU A 184 -9.36 -4.25 3.65
CA GLU A 184 -10.53 -3.41 3.41
C GLU A 184 -10.45 -2.71 2.04
N ASN A 185 -9.33 -2.06 1.74
CA ASN A 185 -9.18 -1.30 0.50
C ASN A 185 -8.95 -2.20 -0.72
N ASP A 186 -8.13 -3.24 -0.57
CA ASP A 186 -7.65 -4.04 -1.68
C ASP A 186 -8.50 -5.30 -1.88
N VAL A 187 -8.65 -6.12 -0.82
CA VAL A 187 -9.40 -7.37 -0.94
C VAL A 187 -10.88 -7.09 -1.16
N LEU A 188 -11.54 -6.39 -0.22
CA LEU A 188 -12.96 -6.09 -0.34
C LEU A 188 -13.28 -5.21 -1.55
N GLY A 189 -12.43 -4.20 -1.82
CA GLY A 189 -12.61 -3.32 -2.96
C GLY A 189 -12.57 -4.06 -4.30
N ALA A 190 -11.56 -4.91 -4.50
CA ALA A 190 -11.39 -5.71 -5.71
C ALA A 190 -12.52 -6.74 -5.87
N LYS A 191 -12.89 -7.45 -4.79
CA LYS A 191 -14.02 -8.41 -4.82
C LYS A 191 -15.33 -7.75 -5.20
N ASN A 192 -15.63 -6.58 -4.64
CA ASN A 192 -16.84 -5.81 -4.98
C ASN A 192 -16.84 -5.35 -6.44
N ALA A 193 -15.67 -5.22 -7.06
CA ALA A 193 -15.52 -4.93 -8.48
C ALA A 193 -15.51 -6.18 -9.39
N GLY A 194 -15.63 -7.38 -8.82
CA GLY A 194 -15.63 -8.65 -9.53
C GLY A 194 -14.24 -9.10 -9.99
N TRP A 195 -13.19 -8.69 -9.27
CA TRP A 195 -11.82 -9.13 -9.48
C TRP A 195 -11.46 -10.30 -8.55
N GLU A 196 -10.47 -11.08 -8.90
CA GLU A 196 -9.80 -12.00 -7.98
C GLU A 196 -8.78 -11.25 -7.12
N THR A 197 -8.47 -11.77 -5.95
CA THR A 197 -7.60 -11.10 -4.99
C THR A 197 -6.41 -11.97 -4.59
N ILE A 198 -5.25 -11.33 -4.50
CA ILE A 198 -4.06 -11.91 -3.87
C ILE A 198 -3.72 -10.99 -2.69
N TRP A 199 -4.07 -11.43 -1.50
CA TRP A 199 -3.78 -10.65 -0.30
C TRP A 199 -2.35 -10.90 0.18
N LEU A 200 -1.48 -9.89 0.07
CA LEU A 200 -0.12 -9.94 0.60
C LEU A 200 -0.12 -9.54 2.09
N ASN A 201 -0.42 -10.48 2.95
CA ASN A 201 -0.53 -10.28 4.40
C ASN A 201 0.83 -10.41 5.12
N ARG A 202 1.81 -9.58 4.73
CA ARG A 202 3.16 -9.62 5.33
C ARG A 202 3.17 -9.24 6.82
N ARG A 203 2.17 -8.51 7.30
CA ARG A 203 2.04 -8.11 8.72
C ARG A 203 1.27 -9.14 9.56
N GLN A 204 0.85 -10.25 8.97
CA GLN A 204 0.12 -11.35 9.64
C GLN A 204 -1.15 -10.86 10.38
N HIS A 205 -1.85 -9.89 9.80
CA HIS A 205 -3.14 -9.45 10.33
C HIS A 205 -4.09 -10.63 10.47
N SER A 206 -4.72 -10.75 11.66
CA SER A 206 -5.71 -11.79 11.92
C SER A 206 -7.10 -11.33 11.49
N PHE A 207 -7.80 -12.13 10.70
CA PHE A 207 -9.20 -11.92 10.33
C PHE A 207 -10.01 -13.16 10.65
N SER A 208 -10.89 -13.03 11.63
CA SER A 208 -11.59 -14.18 12.20
C SER A 208 -12.79 -14.68 11.39
N SER A 209 -13.33 -13.92 10.42
CA SER A 209 -14.59 -14.29 9.76
C SER A 209 -14.68 -14.04 8.25
N GLN A 210 -13.68 -13.42 7.62
CA GLN A 210 -13.78 -12.97 6.22
C GLN A 210 -12.71 -13.54 5.28
N THR A 211 -11.91 -14.50 5.73
CA THR A 211 -10.86 -15.15 4.92
C THR A 211 -11.41 -15.84 3.67
N GLN A 212 -12.68 -16.24 3.64
CA GLN A 212 -13.35 -16.81 2.47
C GLN A 212 -13.53 -15.81 1.29
N LEU A 213 -13.25 -14.52 1.50
CA LEU A 213 -13.25 -13.51 0.44
C LEU A 213 -11.89 -13.40 -0.26
N VAL A 214 -10.84 -13.96 0.32
CA VAL A 214 -9.50 -13.98 -0.24
C VAL A 214 -9.34 -15.19 -1.16
N ASP A 215 -9.09 -14.95 -2.44
CA ASP A 215 -8.87 -16.07 -3.38
C ASP A 215 -7.47 -16.68 -3.17
N TRP A 216 -6.47 -15.83 -2.90
CA TRP A 216 -5.09 -16.23 -2.64
C TRP A 216 -4.48 -15.43 -1.49
N LEU A 217 -3.86 -16.14 -0.54
CA LEU A 217 -3.14 -15.54 0.58
C LEU A 217 -1.63 -15.71 0.38
N ALA A 218 -0.92 -14.61 0.18
CA ALA A 218 0.54 -14.57 0.20
C ALA A 218 1.00 -14.06 1.58
N LYS A 219 1.84 -14.84 2.27
CA LYS A 219 2.41 -14.45 3.58
C LYS A 219 3.63 -13.55 3.44
N ASP A 220 4.28 -13.63 2.29
CA ASP A 220 5.49 -12.89 1.93
C ASP A 220 5.62 -12.79 0.40
N GLU A 221 6.65 -12.10 -0.05
CA GLU A 221 6.94 -11.89 -1.47
C GLU A 221 7.29 -13.17 -2.23
N ALA A 222 7.92 -14.15 -1.56
CA ALA A 222 8.24 -15.43 -2.19
C ALA A 222 6.96 -16.26 -2.44
N ASN A 223 6.02 -16.23 -1.49
CA ASN A 223 4.68 -16.80 -1.68
C ASN A 223 3.92 -16.09 -2.81
N LEU A 224 4.02 -14.75 -2.91
CA LEU A 224 3.40 -14.00 -3.99
C LEU A 224 3.91 -14.48 -5.36
N LEU A 225 5.22 -14.64 -5.52
CA LEU A 225 5.80 -15.15 -6.76
C LEU A 225 5.28 -16.56 -7.10
N ALA A 226 5.25 -17.47 -6.12
CA ALA A 226 4.76 -18.83 -6.31
C ALA A 226 3.27 -18.86 -6.72
N ILE A 227 2.44 -18.01 -6.11
CA ILE A 227 1.02 -17.88 -6.46
C ILE A 227 0.87 -17.38 -7.91
N LEU A 228 1.62 -16.36 -8.31
CA LEU A 228 1.55 -15.84 -9.68
C LEU A 228 1.97 -16.89 -10.70
N GLN A 229 3.00 -17.68 -10.41
CA GLN A 229 3.42 -18.79 -11.25
C GLN A 229 2.30 -19.86 -11.39
N ALA A 230 1.60 -20.19 -10.29
CA ALA A 230 0.50 -21.14 -10.31
C ALA A 230 -0.76 -20.62 -11.06
N ILE A 231 -1.02 -19.30 -11.03
CA ILE A 231 -2.17 -18.69 -11.73
C ILE A 231 -1.95 -18.66 -13.25
N VAL A 232 -0.71 -18.59 -13.69
CA VAL A 232 -0.33 -18.36 -15.10
C VAL A 232 0.00 -19.68 -15.83
N ALA A 233 0.40 -20.71 -15.06
CA ALA A 233 0.62 -22.06 -15.59
C ALA A 233 -0.68 -22.67 -16.16
#